data_0faf238a97c6445585547b972a322674
#
_entry.id   0faf238a97c6445585547b972a322674
#
_cell.length_a   1.000
_cell.length_b   1.000
_cell.length_c   1.000
_cell.angle_alpha   90.00
_cell.angle_beta   90.00
_cell.angle_gamma   90.00
#
_symmetry.space_group_name_H-M   'P 1'
#
loop_
_entity.id
_entity.type
_entity.pdbx_description
1 polymer ?
#
loop_
_entity_poly.entity_id
_entity_poly.type
_entity_poly.pdbx_seq_one_letter_code
_entity_poly.pdbx_strand_id
1 'polypeptide(L)'
;MSCDVLWFNYFLVFSDVLEETFKGLGYDVRCHRYLNMNSMNQTLLKVARLQKHRHCDSFICILVSRGSPQSIFCTDHTFSGFPLEQIKKYFTADSCPELLGKPKLFFIQSYIVPENEQECTSLLEVDGNDEKTITNTKIPWKVTIPQVADIFWSQCKVDVSTLEKSPGSSSYYLRCLAELLCNPHKR
;
A
#
# COMPACT_ATOMS: atom_id res chain seq x y z
N MET A 1 -21.25 -5.59 8.35
CA MET A 1 -19.89 -4.98 8.32
C MET A 1 -19.50 -4.83 6.88
N SER A 2 -19.36 -3.62 6.41
CA SER A 2 -18.90 -3.37 5.03
C SER A 2 -17.49 -2.77 5.15
N CYS A 3 -16.48 -3.53 4.78
CA CYS A 3 -15.11 -3.05 4.73
C CYS A 3 -14.65 -2.99 3.28
N ASP A 4 -13.88 -1.99 2.92
CA ASP A 4 -13.38 -1.85 1.56
C ASP A 4 -12.00 -2.50 1.44
N VAL A 5 -11.84 -3.33 0.41
CA VAL A 5 -10.54 -3.80 -0.06
C VAL A 5 -10.25 -3.14 -1.40
N LEU A 6 -9.17 -2.35 -1.45
CA LEU A 6 -8.64 -1.78 -2.67
C LEU A 6 -7.47 -2.63 -3.14
N TRP A 7 -7.54 -3.12 -4.37
CA TRP A 7 -6.54 -4.00 -4.93
C TRP A 7 -5.94 -3.42 -6.20
N PHE A 8 -4.63 -3.25 -6.21
CA PHE A 8 -3.86 -2.91 -7.41
C PHE A 8 -3.00 -4.11 -7.81
N ASN A 9 -3.26 -4.68 -8.98
CA ASN A 9 -2.56 -5.85 -9.45
C ASN A 9 -2.00 -5.66 -10.87
N TYR A 10 -0.71 -5.92 -11.02
CA TYR A 10 -0.04 -6.00 -12.33
C TYR A 10 -0.04 -7.42 -12.90
N PHE A 11 -0.30 -8.46 -12.09
CA PHE A 11 -0.21 -9.86 -12.48
C PHE A 11 -1.56 -10.58 -12.32
N LEU A 12 -1.94 -11.37 -13.33
CA LEU A 12 -3.25 -12.06 -13.39
C LEU A 12 -3.39 -13.24 -12.41
N VAL A 13 -2.30 -13.86 -11.98
CA VAL A 13 -2.31 -15.25 -11.45
C VAL A 13 -2.81 -15.37 -10.01
N PHE A 14 -2.94 -14.29 -9.22
CA PHE A 14 -3.28 -14.40 -7.80
C PHE A 14 -4.43 -13.51 -7.33
N SER A 15 -5.08 -12.79 -8.26
CA SER A 15 -6.18 -11.89 -7.91
C SER A 15 -7.40 -12.64 -7.40
N ASP A 16 -7.69 -13.79 -7.98
CA ASP A 16 -8.99 -14.43 -7.81
C ASP A 16 -9.14 -15.08 -6.42
N VAL A 17 -8.10 -15.77 -5.92
CA VAL A 17 -8.13 -16.43 -4.60
C VAL A 17 -8.28 -15.43 -3.46
N LEU A 18 -7.52 -14.34 -3.48
CA LEU A 18 -7.62 -13.30 -2.44
C LEU A 18 -8.91 -12.49 -2.59
N GLU A 19 -9.36 -12.21 -3.81
CA GLU A 19 -10.63 -11.55 -4.06
C GLU A 19 -11.79 -12.37 -3.49
N GLU A 20 -11.83 -13.67 -3.75
CA GLU A 20 -12.82 -14.60 -3.19
C GLU A 20 -12.71 -14.68 -1.66
N THR A 21 -11.48 -14.75 -1.13
CA THR A 21 -11.24 -14.75 0.32
C THR A 21 -11.83 -13.53 0.99
N PHE A 22 -11.53 -12.33 0.51
CA PHE A 22 -12.04 -11.11 1.10
C PHE A 22 -13.55 -10.92 0.90
N LYS A 23 -14.10 -11.32 -0.25
CA LYS A 23 -15.56 -11.35 -0.47
C LYS A 23 -16.23 -12.32 0.49
N GLY A 24 -15.66 -13.51 0.71
CA GLY A 24 -16.16 -14.49 1.68
C GLY A 24 -16.12 -13.98 3.12
N LEU A 25 -15.23 -13.04 3.44
CA LEU A 25 -15.15 -12.35 4.72
C LEU A 25 -16.12 -11.15 4.85
N GLY A 26 -16.88 -10.85 3.79
CA GLY A 26 -17.87 -9.76 3.78
C GLY A 26 -17.29 -8.40 3.38
N TYR A 27 -16.10 -8.36 2.77
CA TYR A 27 -15.51 -7.13 2.25
C TYR A 27 -16.07 -6.77 0.86
N ASP A 28 -16.20 -5.47 0.59
CA ASP A 28 -16.45 -4.95 -0.76
C ASP A 28 -15.09 -4.77 -1.48
N VAL A 29 -14.78 -5.72 -2.37
CA VAL A 29 -13.49 -5.79 -3.05
C VAL A 29 -13.53 -5.01 -4.36
N ARG A 30 -12.58 -4.09 -4.54
CA ARG A 30 -12.38 -3.32 -5.77
C ARG A 30 -11.02 -3.60 -6.34
N CYS A 31 -10.98 -4.29 -7.46
CA CYS A 31 -9.76 -4.63 -8.16
C CYS A 31 -9.47 -3.62 -9.28
N HIS A 32 -8.26 -3.07 -9.28
CA HIS A 32 -7.75 -2.18 -10.33
C HIS A 32 -6.49 -2.80 -10.94
N ARG A 33 -6.48 -2.90 -12.27
CA ARG A 33 -5.38 -3.54 -13.01
C ARG A 33 -4.80 -2.59 -14.04
N TYR A 34 -3.50 -2.70 -14.28
CA TYR A 34 -2.81 -2.00 -15.37
C TYR A 34 -2.98 -0.47 -15.34
N LEU A 35 -2.84 0.13 -14.16
CA LEU A 35 -2.92 1.57 -14.02
C LEU A 35 -1.62 2.27 -14.44
N ASN A 36 -1.76 3.37 -15.17
CA ASN A 36 -0.70 4.33 -15.34
C ASN A 36 -0.62 5.27 -14.11
N MET A 37 0.43 6.09 -14.03
CA MET A 37 0.69 7.01 -12.92
C MET A 37 -0.51 7.91 -12.60
N ASN A 38 -1.10 8.50 -13.63
CA ASN A 38 -2.24 9.41 -13.48
C ASN A 38 -3.49 8.67 -12.99
N SER A 39 -3.81 7.51 -13.58
CA SER A 39 -4.95 6.69 -13.18
C SER A 39 -4.80 6.16 -11.75
N MET A 40 -3.58 5.80 -11.34
CA MET A 40 -3.25 5.40 -9.97
C MET A 40 -3.54 6.52 -8.99
N ASN A 41 -3.04 7.73 -9.29
CA ASN A 41 -3.25 8.92 -8.49
C ASN A 41 -4.75 9.26 -8.34
N GLN A 42 -5.48 9.29 -9.46
CA GLN A 42 -6.92 9.56 -9.47
C GLN A 42 -7.72 8.50 -8.70
N THR A 43 -7.35 7.23 -8.83
CA THR A 43 -8.01 6.13 -8.11
C THR A 43 -7.80 6.26 -6.61
N LEU A 44 -6.57 6.50 -6.15
CA LEU A 44 -6.27 6.71 -4.74
C LEU A 44 -7.03 7.92 -4.15
N LEU A 45 -7.03 9.05 -4.87
CA LEU A 45 -7.82 10.24 -4.47
C LEU A 45 -9.32 9.94 -4.38
N LYS A 46 -9.86 9.25 -5.39
CA LYS A 46 -11.29 8.88 -5.41
C LYS A 46 -11.64 7.97 -4.25
N VAL A 47 -10.81 6.96 -3.99
CA VAL A 47 -11.03 6.01 -2.89
C VAL A 47 -10.92 6.70 -1.54
N ALA A 48 -9.90 7.53 -1.31
CA ALA A 48 -9.73 8.25 -0.04
C ALA A 48 -10.92 9.16 0.31
N ARG A 49 -11.65 9.65 -0.71
CA ARG A 49 -12.81 10.55 -0.55
C ARG A 49 -14.17 9.83 -0.53
N LEU A 50 -14.19 8.50 -0.47
CA LEU A 50 -15.46 7.77 -0.45
C LEU A 50 -16.21 7.98 0.86
N GLN A 51 -17.42 8.52 0.77
CA GLN A 51 -18.30 8.71 1.93
C GLN A 51 -18.69 7.39 2.61
N LYS A 52 -18.68 6.28 1.88
CA LYS A 52 -18.99 4.96 2.46
C LYS A 52 -17.99 4.51 3.53
N HIS A 53 -16.76 5.04 3.54
CA HIS A 53 -15.79 4.78 4.60
C HIS A 53 -16.33 5.12 5.98
N ARG A 54 -17.30 6.04 6.07
CA ARG A 54 -18.01 6.34 7.35
C ARG A 54 -18.64 5.12 7.97
N HIS A 55 -19.14 4.19 7.16
CA HIS A 55 -19.84 2.98 7.57
C HIS A 55 -18.95 1.73 7.55
N CYS A 56 -17.66 1.88 7.26
CA CYS A 56 -16.69 0.79 7.29
C CYS A 56 -15.99 0.74 8.64
N ASP A 57 -15.68 -0.47 9.11
CA ASP A 57 -14.92 -0.69 10.35
C ASP A 57 -13.42 -0.70 10.14
N SER A 58 -12.96 -0.97 8.90
CA SER A 58 -11.57 -1.00 8.52
C SER A 58 -11.40 -0.77 7.01
N PHE A 59 -10.18 -0.51 6.60
CA PHE A 59 -9.78 -0.39 5.20
C PHE A 59 -8.57 -1.28 4.91
N ILE A 60 -8.59 -1.97 3.78
CA ILE A 60 -7.49 -2.82 3.34
C ILE A 60 -7.05 -2.37 1.95
N CYS A 61 -5.74 -2.23 1.77
CA CYS A 61 -5.12 -1.95 0.48
C CYS A 61 -4.07 -3.02 0.16
N ILE A 62 -4.22 -3.67 -0.97
CA ILE A 62 -3.29 -4.69 -1.45
C ILE A 62 -2.65 -4.20 -2.74
N LEU A 63 -1.32 -4.22 -2.79
CA LEU A 63 -0.52 -3.78 -3.91
C LEU A 63 0.39 -4.91 -4.38
N VAL A 64 0.29 -5.27 -5.66
CA VAL A 64 1.14 -6.30 -6.27
C VAL A 64 1.73 -5.73 -7.55
N SER A 65 3.00 -5.41 -7.57
CA SER A 65 3.66 -4.80 -8.74
C SER A 65 5.15 -5.07 -8.79
N ARG A 66 5.74 -4.86 -9.96
CA ARG A 66 7.17 -4.59 -10.08
C ARG A 66 7.47 -3.22 -9.49
N GLY A 67 8.72 -3.00 -9.09
CA GLY A 67 9.11 -1.70 -8.57
C GLY A 67 10.53 -1.66 -8.02
N SER A 68 10.81 -0.59 -7.31
CA SER A 68 11.97 -0.43 -6.45
C SER A 68 11.61 -0.73 -4.99
N PRO A 69 12.57 -0.70 -4.06
CA PRO A 69 12.27 -0.85 -2.64
C PRO A 69 11.29 0.18 -2.08
N GLN A 70 11.18 1.38 -2.69
CA GLN A 70 10.37 2.49 -2.23
C GLN A 70 9.23 2.88 -3.17
N SER A 71 9.14 2.30 -4.38
CA SER A 71 8.12 2.66 -5.37
C SER A 71 7.56 1.44 -6.08
N ILE A 72 6.36 1.57 -6.64
CA ILE A 72 5.76 0.59 -7.55
C ILE A 72 5.73 1.14 -8.96
N PHE A 73 5.94 0.27 -9.96
CA PHE A 73 5.90 0.67 -11.36
C PHE A 73 4.46 0.65 -11.87
N CYS A 74 4.11 1.72 -12.57
CA CYS A 74 2.86 1.85 -13.33
C CYS A 74 3.09 1.46 -14.79
N THR A 75 2.02 1.40 -15.59
CA THR A 75 2.09 0.93 -17.00
C THR A 75 2.73 1.93 -17.95
N ASP A 76 2.92 3.16 -17.56
CA ASP A 76 3.52 4.25 -18.36
C ASP A 76 5.06 4.27 -18.34
N HIS A 77 5.68 3.18 -17.84
CA HIS A 77 7.14 2.95 -17.90
C HIS A 77 8.01 4.10 -17.35
N THR A 78 7.49 4.91 -16.45
CA THR A 78 8.32 5.89 -15.76
C THR A 78 9.26 5.20 -14.78
N PHE A 79 10.56 5.32 -14.97
CA PHE A 79 11.60 4.68 -14.14
C PHE A 79 11.52 5.05 -12.66
N SER A 80 10.97 6.22 -12.34
CA SER A 80 10.81 6.68 -10.96
C SER A 80 9.70 5.95 -10.18
N GLY A 81 8.76 5.32 -10.88
CA GLY A 81 7.62 4.63 -10.26
C GLY A 81 6.73 5.54 -9.40
N PHE A 82 5.68 4.97 -8.82
CA PHE A 82 4.79 5.65 -7.87
C PHE A 82 5.30 5.42 -6.44
N PRO A 83 5.67 6.47 -5.68
CA PRO A 83 6.24 6.31 -4.36
C PRO A 83 5.26 5.69 -3.36
N LEU A 84 5.68 4.67 -2.61
CA LEU A 84 4.87 4.00 -1.59
C LEU A 84 4.46 4.96 -0.46
N GLU A 85 5.33 5.89 -0.09
CA GLU A 85 5.00 6.93 0.90
C GLU A 85 3.89 7.87 0.43
N GLN A 86 3.79 8.11 -0.88
CA GLN A 86 2.68 8.89 -1.44
C GLN A 86 1.35 8.17 -1.23
N ILE A 87 1.32 6.83 -1.32
CA ILE A 87 0.10 6.05 -1.07
C ILE A 87 -0.38 6.23 0.37
N LYS A 88 0.52 6.19 1.36
CA LYS A 88 0.16 6.44 2.77
C LYS A 88 -0.48 7.81 2.97
N LYS A 89 0.03 8.85 2.28
CA LYS A 89 -0.46 10.23 2.43
C LYS A 89 -1.93 10.39 2.04
N TYR A 90 -2.46 9.55 1.14
CA TYR A 90 -3.89 9.60 0.80
C TYR A 90 -4.81 9.14 1.94
N PHE A 91 -4.29 8.34 2.88
CA PHE A 91 -5.07 7.71 3.95
C PHE A 91 -4.71 8.23 5.35
N THR A 92 -4.03 9.36 5.42
CA THR A 92 -3.81 10.09 6.69
C THR A 92 -5.12 10.67 7.21
N ALA A 93 -5.15 11.04 8.48
CA ALA A 93 -6.31 11.64 9.12
C ALA A 93 -6.86 12.88 8.37
N ASP A 94 -5.96 13.72 7.84
CA ASP A 94 -6.33 14.94 7.11
C ASP A 94 -6.86 14.64 5.69
N SER A 95 -6.29 13.63 5.02
CA SER A 95 -6.64 13.29 3.63
C SER A 95 -7.87 12.40 3.53
N CYS A 96 -8.13 11.57 4.55
CA CYS A 96 -9.23 10.61 4.60
C CYS A 96 -9.88 10.60 6.00
N PRO A 97 -10.61 11.65 6.38
CA PRO A 97 -11.19 11.81 7.71
C PRO A 97 -12.22 10.71 8.06
N GLU A 98 -12.87 10.11 7.06
CA GLU A 98 -13.86 9.05 7.27
C GLU A 98 -13.24 7.72 7.77
N LEU A 99 -11.90 7.57 7.64
CA LEU A 99 -11.14 6.44 8.19
C LEU A 99 -10.36 6.81 9.47
N LEU A 100 -10.63 7.97 10.06
CA LEU A 100 -10.02 8.35 11.33
C LEU A 100 -10.38 7.35 12.44
N GLY A 101 -9.39 6.87 13.19
CA GLY A 101 -9.56 5.89 14.26
C GLY A 101 -9.92 4.47 13.80
N LYS A 102 -9.86 4.20 12.48
CA LYS A 102 -10.15 2.88 11.93
C LYS A 102 -8.87 2.22 11.41
N PRO A 103 -8.69 0.89 11.60
CA PRO A 103 -7.54 0.17 11.07
C PRO A 103 -7.42 0.30 9.55
N LYS A 104 -6.24 0.66 9.09
CA LYS A 104 -5.86 0.76 7.68
C LYS A 104 -4.71 -0.19 7.40
N LEU A 105 -4.98 -1.31 6.73
CA LEU A 105 -4.06 -2.41 6.53
C LEU A 105 -3.52 -2.37 5.10
N PHE A 106 -2.20 -2.24 4.95
CA PHE A 106 -1.52 -2.25 3.67
C PHE A 106 -0.67 -3.51 3.52
N PHE A 107 -0.95 -4.31 2.50
CA PHE A 107 -0.20 -5.51 2.15
C PHE A 107 0.43 -5.31 0.77
N ILE A 108 1.76 -5.31 0.71
CA ILE A 108 2.48 -4.95 -0.50
C ILE A 108 3.41 -6.09 -0.91
N GLN A 109 3.23 -6.59 -2.12
CA GLN A 109 4.16 -7.49 -2.78
C GLN A 109 4.92 -6.72 -3.85
N SER A 110 6.19 -6.46 -3.62
CA SER A 110 7.07 -5.76 -4.56
C SER A 110 8.04 -6.75 -5.20
N TYR A 111 8.02 -6.84 -6.54
CA TYR A 111 9.02 -7.55 -7.32
C TYR A 111 10.08 -6.55 -7.76
N ILE A 112 11.21 -6.60 -7.06
CA ILE A 112 12.28 -5.61 -7.22
C ILE A 112 13.01 -5.83 -8.54
N VAL A 113 13.03 -4.80 -9.36
CA VAL A 113 13.82 -4.75 -10.59
C VAL A 113 15.19 -4.19 -10.21
N PRO A 114 16.30 -4.90 -10.53
CA PRO A 114 17.65 -4.39 -10.29
C PRO A 114 17.86 -3.07 -11.03
N GLU A 115 18.41 -2.08 -10.35
CA GLU A 115 18.93 -0.88 -10.99
C GLU A 115 20.13 -1.31 -11.83
N ASN A 116 20.11 -1.05 -13.13
CA ASN A 116 21.27 -1.26 -13.97
C ASN A 116 22.40 -0.34 -13.48
N GLU A 117 23.59 -0.88 -13.24
CA GLU A 117 24.76 -0.18 -12.68
C GLU A 117 25.26 1.02 -13.52
N GLN A 118 24.55 1.40 -14.59
CA GLN A 118 24.97 2.44 -15.53
C GLN A 118 24.46 3.86 -15.23
N GLU A 119 23.67 4.10 -14.20
CA GLU A 119 23.20 5.45 -13.82
C GLU A 119 23.58 5.89 -12.40
N CYS A 120 24.62 5.32 -11.81
CA CYS A 120 25.20 5.81 -10.56
C CYS A 120 26.21 6.95 -10.82
N THR A 121 25.75 8.09 -11.34
CA THR A 121 26.50 9.34 -11.24
C THR A 121 25.59 10.44 -10.73
N SER A 122 25.93 10.90 -9.51
CA SER A 122 25.41 12.06 -8.79
C SER A 122 24.21 11.85 -7.86
N LEU A 123 24.43 11.23 -6.71
CA LEU A 123 23.73 11.61 -5.50
C LEU A 123 24.73 12.33 -4.59
N LEU A 124 24.73 13.66 -4.65
CA LEU A 124 25.28 14.50 -3.59
C LEU A 124 24.38 14.31 -2.35
N GLU A 125 24.89 13.60 -1.38
CA GLU A 125 24.33 13.61 -0.04
C GLU A 125 24.50 15.02 0.54
N VAL A 126 23.41 15.73 0.67
CA VAL A 126 23.37 16.95 1.47
C VAL A 126 23.02 16.52 2.89
N ASP A 127 24.06 16.41 3.71
CA ASP A 127 23.96 16.25 5.15
C ASP A 127 23.44 17.57 5.75
N GLY A 128 22.14 17.64 6.04
CA GLY A 128 21.46 18.75 6.67
C GLY A 128 21.11 18.44 8.11
N ASN A 129 22.05 18.72 9.02
CA ASN A 129 21.82 18.73 10.45
C ASN A 129 20.92 19.92 10.83
N ASP A 130 19.63 19.72 10.98
CA ASP A 130 18.73 20.68 11.61
C ASP A 130 18.45 20.28 13.06
N GLU A 131 19.29 20.75 13.96
CA GLU A 131 18.97 20.83 15.39
C GLU A 131 17.79 21.79 15.60
N LYS A 132 16.58 21.25 15.81
CA LYS A 132 15.45 22.05 16.30
C LYS A 132 15.48 22.12 17.82
N THR A 133 15.86 23.29 18.30
CA THR A 133 15.71 23.74 19.70
C THR A 133 14.26 23.59 20.17
N ILE A 134 14.05 22.72 21.16
CA ILE A 134 12.74 22.51 21.79
C ILE A 134 12.49 23.65 22.78
N THR A 135 11.69 24.63 22.40
CA THR A 135 11.14 25.60 23.33
C THR A 135 9.95 24.99 24.07
N ASN A 136 10.09 24.86 25.39
CA ASN A 136 9.06 24.39 26.32
C ASN A 136 7.91 25.37 26.42
N THR A 137 6.92 25.30 25.56
CA THR A 137 5.62 25.94 25.76
C THR A 137 4.63 24.88 26.25
N LYS A 138 4.09 25.08 27.45
CA LYS A 138 2.99 24.29 28.03
C LYS A 138 1.77 24.43 27.14
N ILE A 139 1.57 23.44 26.26
CA ILE A 139 0.37 23.31 25.42
C ILE A 139 -0.66 22.54 26.24
N PRO A 140 -1.91 23.04 26.38
CA PRO A 140 -2.97 22.27 27.02
C PRO A 140 -3.19 20.96 26.25
N TRP A 141 -3.34 19.85 26.96
CA TRP A 141 -3.49 18.50 26.44
C TRP A 141 -4.68 18.38 25.48
N LYS A 142 -4.47 18.79 24.24
CA LYS A 142 -5.35 18.42 23.14
C LYS A 142 -4.90 17.03 22.70
N VAL A 143 -5.73 16.01 22.93
CA VAL A 143 -5.46 14.67 22.39
C VAL A 143 -5.47 14.77 20.87
N THR A 144 -4.31 14.92 20.29
CA THR A 144 -4.12 14.91 18.82
C THR A 144 -3.82 13.49 18.38
N ILE A 145 -4.70 12.89 17.59
CA ILE A 145 -4.43 11.61 16.96
C ILE A 145 -3.33 11.84 15.91
N PRO A 146 -2.23 11.07 15.94
CA PRO A 146 -1.18 11.21 14.91
C PRO A 146 -1.76 11.01 13.50
N GLN A 147 -1.28 11.77 12.51
CA GLN A 147 -1.76 11.70 11.12
C GLN A 147 -1.66 10.30 10.50
N VAL A 148 -0.66 9.52 10.93
CA VAL A 148 -0.42 8.14 10.48
C VAL A 148 -0.89 7.10 11.50
N ALA A 149 -1.78 7.47 12.41
CA ALA A 149 -2.35 6.52 13.37
C ALA A 149 -3.16 5.42 12.66
N ASP A 150 -3.18 4.24 13.27
CA ASP A 150 -3.95 3.08 12.82
C ASP A 150 -3.55 2.53 11.44
N ILE A 151 -2.34 2.83 10.94
CA ILE A 151 -1.80 2.27 9.71
C ILE A 151 -0.91 1.07 10.04
N PHE A 152 -1.31 -0.11 9.56
CA PHE A 152 -0.47 -1.30 9.51
C PHE A 152 0.13 -1.42 8.11
N TRP A 153 1.45 -1.57 8.02
CA TRP A 153 2.19 -1.67 6.77
C TRP A 153 3.02 -2.94 6.72
N SER A 154 2.65 -3.86 5.82
CA SER A 154 3.38 -5.09 5.58
C SER A 154 3.86 -5.13 4.13
N GLN A 155 5.16 -5.23 3.92
CA GLN A 155 5.76 -5.28 2.58
C GLN A 155 6.68 -6.49 2.45
N CYS A 156 6.40 -7.31 1.43
CA CYS A 156 7.27 -8.37 0.96
C CYS A 156 8.03 -7.90 -0.29
N LYS A 157 9.34 -7.98 -0.26
CA LYS A 157 10.24 -7.63 -1.37
C LYS A 157 10.89 -8.90 -1.90
N VAL A 158 10.74 -9.15 -3.18
CA VAL A 158 11.29 -10.34 -3.85
C VAL A 158 11.95 -9.90 -5.15
N ASP A 159 13.06 -10.51 -5.50
CA ASP A 159 13.70 -10.26 -6.79
C ASP A 159 12.79 -10.61 -7.96
N VAL A 160 12.76 -9.79 -9.00
CA VAL A 160 11.88 -9.98 -10.17
C VAL A 160 12.18 -11.28 -10.91
N SER A 161 13.42 -11.78 -10.87
CA SER A 161 13.81 -13.06 -11.49
C SER A 161 13.02 -14.27 -10.93
N THR A 162 12.45 -14.13 -9.74
CA THR A 162 11.58 -15.15 -9.16
C THR A 162 10.30 -15.35 -9.98
N LEU A 163 9.76 -14.28 -10.59
CA LEU A 163 8.62 -14.39 -11.52
C LEU A 163 9.00 -15.12 -12.81
N GLU A 164 10.21 -14.88 -13.30
CA GLU A 164 10.71 -15.46 -14.55
C GLU A 164 10.99 -16.97 -14.40
N LYS A 165 11.52 -17.37 -13.22
CA LYS A 165 11.79 -18.79 -12.91
C LYS A 165 10.53 -19.61 -12.68
N SER A 166 9.44 -18.99 -12.26
CA SER A 166 8.18 -19.68 -11.95
C SER A 166 6.97 -18.82 -12.34
N PRO A 167 6.69 -18.69 -13.65
CA PRO A 167 5.65 -17.76 -14.16
C PRO A 167 4.23 -18.05 -13.67
N GLY A 168 3.96 -19.24 -13.17
CA GLY A 168 2.66 -19.63 -12.59
C GLY A 168 2.66 -19.75 -11.07
N SER A 169 3.81 -19.50 -10.43
CA SER A 169 3.92 -19.58 -8.98
C SER A 169 3.32 -18.36 -8.32
N SER A 170 2.32 -18.60 -7.50
CA SER A 170 1.75 -17.57 -6.66
C SER A 170 2.75 -17.09 -5.62
N SER A 171 2.72 -15.80 -5.29
CA SER A 171 3.51 -15.25 -4.20
C SER A 171 3.24 -16.02 -2.89
N TYR A 172 4.30 -16.57 -2.31
CA TYR A 172 4.21 -17.25 -1.01
C TYR A 172 3.61 -16.34 0.07
N TYR A 173 3.98 -15.07 0.07
CA TYR A 173 3.44 -14.07 0.98
C TYR A 173 1.92 -13.91 0.86
N LEU A 174 1.41 -13.74 -0.36
CA LEU A 174 -0.04 -13.56 -0.59
C LEU A 174 -0.81 -14.86 -0.31
N ARG A 175 -0.21 -16.03 -0.61
CA ARG A 175 -0.82 -17.32 -0.28
C ARG A 175 -0.94 -17.52 1.23
N CYS A 176 0.13 -17.25 1.99
CA CYS A 176 0.09 -17.31 3.44
C CYS A 176 -0.93 -16.32 4.02
N LEU A 177 -1.05 -15.12 3.46
CA LEU A 177 -2.06 -14.14 3.85
C LEU A 177 -3.48 -14.71 3.65
N ALA A 178 -3.77 -15.29 2.48
CA ALA A 178 -5.07 -15.93 2.21
C ALA A 178 -5.34 -17.08 3.18
N GLU A 179 -4.38 -17.98 3.38
CA GLU A 179 -4.52 -19.12 4.30
C GLU A 179 -4.78 -18.69 5.74
N LEU A 180 -4.10 -17.63 6.22
CA LEU A 180 -4.32 -17.09 7.56
C LEU A 180 -5.73 -16.49 7.70
N LEU A 181 -6.19 -15.77 6.68
CA LEU A 181 -7.52 -15.14 6.68
C LEU A 181 -8.65 -16.16 6.56
N CYS A 182 -8.45 -17.25 5.82
CA CYS A 182 -9.43 -18.33 5.68
C CYS A 182 -9.55 -19.19 6.94
N ASN A 183 -8.54 -19.20 7.83
CA ASN A 183 -8.52 -20.07 8.99
C ASN A 183 -9.09 -19.36 10.23
N PRO A 184 -10.33 -19.71 10.68
CA PRO A 184 -10.97 -19.04 11.81
C PRO A 184 -10.24 -19.22 13.16
N HIS A 185 -9.41 -20.27 13.28
CA HIS A 185 -8.64 -20.55 14.51
C HIS A 185 -7.31 -19.79 14.58
N LYS A 186 -6.91 -19.09 13.51
CA LYS A 186 -5.66 -18.30 13.45
C LYS A 186 -5.89 -16.79 13.36
N ARG A 187 -7.14 -16.38 13.49
CA ARG A 187 -7.53 -14.95 13.48
C ARG A 187 -7.42 -14.33 14.87
#